data_842e0086bf84f9b91f7220e7e66684ad
#
_entry.id   842e0086bf84f9b91f7220e7e66684ad
#
_cell.length_a   1.000
_cell.length_b   1.000
_cell.length_c   1.000
_cell.angle_alpha   90.00
_cell.angle_beta   90.00
_cell.angle_gamma   90.00
#
_symmetry.space_group_name_H-M   'P 1'
#
loop_
_entity.id
_entity.type
_entity.pdbx_description
1 polymer ?
#
loop_
_entity_poly.entity_id
_entity_poly.type
_entity_poly.pdbx_seq_one_letter_code
_entity_poly.pdbx_strand_id
1 'polypeptide(L)'
;MKNNLNSLGIDKKTKDTVVVVAMSGGVDSSTVAGLMKKEGYKVIGITLKLYDDTKQVSQSKQCCAGQDILDAKRVAHKLDIDHRILYYQNKFKEGVIDNFVESYLKGETPIPCVQCNQTVKFKDLFMEAKDLKADALITGHYVRSIFDGKKNEMYRAEDHNRDQSYFLFNT
;
A
#
# COMPACT_ATOMS: atom_id res chain seq x y z
N MET A 1 -24.81 17.15 17.53
CA MET A 1 -24.84 16.93 16.07
C MET A 1 -24.33 15.52 15.81
N LYS A 2 -25.13 14.64 15.18
CA LYS A 2 -24.64 13.31 14.82
C LYS A 2 -23.62 13.52 13.69
N ASN A 3 -22.33 13.31 13.99
CA ASN A 3 -21.31 13.28 12.96
C ASN A 3 -21.66 12.20 11.94
N ASN A 4 -21.95 12.61 10.72
CA ASN A 4 -22.29 11.71 9.59
C ASN A 4 -21.00 11.06 9.01
N LEU A 5 -20.07 10.71 9.91
CA LEU A 5 -18.79 10.10 9.51
C LEU A 5 -19.02 8.68 9.00
N ASN A 6 -18.40 8.35 7.88
CA ASN A 6 -18.36 6.98 7.37
C ASN A 6 -17.38 6.12 8.21
N SER A 7 -17.21 4.84 7.87
CA SER A 7 -16.32 3.92 8.60
C SER A 7 -14.84 4.33 8.58
N LEU A 8 -14.43 5.21 7.66
CA LEU A 8 -13.09 5.78 7.59
C LEU A 8 -12.96 7.10 8.39
N GLY A 9 -14.01 7.54 9.07
CA GLY A 9 -14.01 8.80 9.81
C GLY A 9 -14.11 10.05 8.93
N ILE A 10 -14.53 9.92 7.67
CA ILE A 10 -14.65 11.01 6.71
C ILE A 10 -16.11 11.51 6.69
N ASP A 11 -16.33 12.83 6.78
CA ASP A 11 -17.66 13.44 6.68
C ASP A 11 -18.15 13.48 5.22
N LYS A 12 -18.40 12.29 4.69
CA LYS A 12 -18.86 12.05 3.32
C LYS A 12 -19.61 10.73 3.25
N LYS A 13 -20.64 10.64 2.44
CA LYS A 13 -21.35 9.38 2.25
C LYS A 13 -20.42 8.33 1.64
N THR A 14 -20.48 7.11 2.11
CA THR A 14 -19.62 6.00 1.64
C THR A 14 -19.63 5.86 0.11
N LYS A 15 -20.81 5.91 -0.51
CA LYS A 15 -20.97 5.82 -1.98
C LYS A 15 -20.34 6.97 -2.77
N ASP A 16 -20.08 8.10 -2.13
CA ASP A 16 -19.46 9.27 -2.75
C ASP A 16 -17.96 9.37 -2.43
N THR A 17 -17.49 8.57 -1.47
CA THR A 17 -16.10 8.53 -1.03
C THR A 17 -15.28 7.65 -1.97
N VAL A 18 -14.21 8.20 -2.52
CA VAL A 18 -13.26 7.50 -3.40
C VAL A 18 -12.07 7.05 -2.57
N VAL A 19 -11.75 5.76 -2.63
CA VAL A 19 -10.59 5.20 -1.92
C VAL A 19 -9.64 4.54 -2.92
N VAL A 20 -8.35 4.81 -2.77
CA VAL A 20 -7.30 4.08 -3.45
C VAL A 20 -6.81 2.97 -2.54
N VAL A 21 -6.77 1.74 -3.06
CA VAL A 21 -6.23 0.58 -2.34
C VAL A 21 -4.92 0.13 -2.99
N ALA A 22 -3.83 0.14 -2.21
CA ALA A 22 -2.55 -0.40 -2.65
C ALA A 22 -2.64 -1.94 -2.69
N MET A 23 -2.65 -2.50 -3.90
CA MET A 23 -2.80 -3.95 -4.15
C MET A 23 -1.46 -4.55 -4.54
N SER A 24 -0.96 -5.47 -3.71
CA SER A 24 0.29 -6.20 -3.96
C SER A 24 0.10 -7.54 -4.67
N GLY A 25 -1.15 -7.94 -4.94
CA GLY A 25 -1.49 -9.30 -5.40
C GLY A 25 -1.65 -10.31 -4.26
N GLY A 26 -1.20 -9.99 -3.05
CA GLY A 26 -1.37 -10.83 -1.87
C GLY A 26 -2.81 -10.81 -1.31
N VAL A 27 -3.11 -11.78 -0.44
CA VAL A 27 -4.44 -11.98 0.16
C VAL A 27 -4.88 -10.77 0.99
N ASP A 28 -3.97 -10.17 1.75
CA ASP A 28 -4.31 -9.08 2.67
C ASP A 28 -4.81 -7.83 1.94
N SER A 29 -4.07 -7.36 0.95
CA SER A 29 -4.46 -6.20 0.12
C SER A 29 -5.73 -6.48 -0.70
N SER A 30 -5.91 -7.72 -1.17
CA SER A 30 -7.10 -8.16 -1.89
C SER A 30 -8.33 -8.17 -0.99
N THR A 31 -8.17 -8.63 0.26
CA THR A 31 -9.22 -8.62 1.28
C THR A 31 -9.66 -7.20 1.61
N VAL A 32 -8.70 -6.30 1.79
CA VAL A 32 -8.99 -4.88 2.04
C VAL A 32 -9.78 -4.26 0.89
N ALA A 33 -9.37 -4.50 -0.37
CA ALA A 33 -10.11 -4.02 -1.53
C ALA A 33 -11.56 -4.56 -1.55
N GLY A 34 -11.74 -5.84 -1.24
CA GLY A 34 -13.06 -6.47 -1.14
C GLY A 34 -13.93 -5.88 -0.03
N LEU A 35 -13.34 -5.61 1.14
CA LEU A 35 -14.05 -4.98 2.26
C LEU A 35 -14.51 -3.56 1.89
N MET A 36 -13.64 -2.74 1.32
CA MET A 36 -14.01 -1.39 0.89
C MET A 36 -15.13 -1.40 -0.16
N LYS A 37 -15.04 -2.29 -1.15
CA LYS A 37 -16.11 -2.46 -2.14
C LYS A 37 -17.42 -2.91 -1.50
N LYS A 38 -17.37 -3.87 -0.57
CA LYS A 38 -18.53 -4.38 0.16
C LYS A 38 -19.21 -3.30 1.00
N GLU A 39 -18.45 -2.41 1.61
CA GLU A 39 -18.97 -1.27 2.36
C GLU A 39 -19.57 -0.18 1.46
N GLY A 40 -19.39 -0.27 0.14
CA GLY A 40 -19.98 0.63 -0.85
C GLY A 40 -19.11 1.83 -1.22
N TYR A 41 -17.82 1.81 -0.93
CA TYR A 41 -16.87 2.82 -1.40
C TYR A 41 -16.62 2.71 -2.91
N LYS A 42 -16.26 3.84 -3.54
CA LYS A 42 -15.69 3.85 -4.89
C LYS A 42 -14.21 3.47 -4.79
N VAL A 43 -13.89 2.23 -5.14
CA VAL A 43 -12.55 1.67 -4.98
C VAL A 43 -11.78 1.75 -6.28
N ILE A 44 -10.52 2.22 -6.20
CA ILE A 44 -9.52 2.16 -7.27
C ILE A 44 -8.33 1.37 -6.73
N GLY A 45 -8.02 0.22 -7.35
CA GLY A 45 -6.84 -0.57 -7.02
C GLY A 45 -5.59 0.00 -7.71
N ILE A 46 -4.47 0.07 -7.01
CA ILE A 46 -3.18 0.45 -7.58
C ILE A 46 -2.13 -0.60 -7.23
N THR A 47 -1.42 -1.09 -8.24
CA THR A 47 -0.26 -1.98 -8.06
C THR A 47 1.00 -1.28 -8.58
N LEU A 48 2.07 -1.28 -7.77
CA LEU A 48 3.38 -0.80 -8.19
C LEU A 48 4.16 -1.93 -8.85
N LYS A 49 4.66 -1.72 -10.06
CA LYS A 49 5.65 -2.59 -10.69
C LYS A 49 7.05 -2.07 -10.38
N LEU A 50 7.77 -2.77 -9.50
CA LEU A 50 9.07 -2.35 -8.97
C LEU A 50 10.26 -3.00 -9.67
N TYR A 51 10.05 -4.11 -10.40
CA TYR A 51 11.11 -4.88 -11.05
C TYR A 51 10.83 -5.06 -12.54
N ASP A 52 11.89 -5.20 -13.34
CA ASP A 52 11.82 -5.57 -14.74
C ASP A 52 11.74 -7.09 -14.89
N ASP A 53 10.77 -7.56 -15.68
CA ASP A 53 10.59 -8.99 -15.98
C ASP A 53 11.70 -9.55 -16.89
N THR A 54 12.51 -8.68 -17.51
CA THR A 54 13.52 -9.06 -18.48
C THR A 54 14.79 -9.65 -17.88
N LYS A 55 15.01 -9.45 -16.58
CA LYS A 55 16.13 -10.06 -15.86
C LYS A 55 15.60 -11.28 -15.13
N GLN A 56 15.86 -12.47 -15.70
CA GLN A 56 15.61 -13.77 -15.07
C GLN A 56 16.36 -13.84 -13.72
N VAL A 57 15.75 -13.35 -12.68
CA VAL A 57 16.14 -13.65 -11.31
C VAL A 57 15.19 -14.74 -10.83
N SER A 58 15.81 -15.89 -10.49
CA SER A 58 15.17 -17.12 -10.01
C SER A 58 13.92 -16.90 -9.18
N GLN A 59 12.96 -17.79 -9.30
CA GLN A 59 11.64 -17.97 -8.68
C GLN A 59 11.53 -17.75 -7.14
N SER A 60 12.19 -16.76 -6.58
CA SER A 60 12.09 -16.43 -5.17
C SER A 60 11.06 -15.31 -4.99
N LYS A 61 10.24 -15.45 -3.97
CA LYS A 61 9.16 -14.57 -3.47
C LYS A 61 9.56 -13.07 -3.46
N GLN A 62 9.62 -12.45 -4.63
CA GLN A 62 9.88 -11.01 -4.76
C GLN A 62 8.55 -10.26 -4.65
N CYS A 63 8.50 -9.26 -3.80
CA CYS A 63 7.35 -8.34 -3.72
C CYS A 63 7.10 -7.71 -5.10
N CYS A 64 5.85 -7.80 -5.60
CA CYS A 64 5.41 -7.18 -6.86
C CYS A 64 6.06 -7.79 -8.11
N ALA A 65 6.26 -9.11 -8.14
CA ALA A 65 6.63 -9.87 -9.33
C ALA A 65 5.48 -9.93 -10.34
N GLY A 66 5.75 -10.33 -11.57
CA GLY A 66 4.74 -10.38 -12.65
C GLY A 66 3.49 -11.18 -12.29
N GLN A 67 3.63 -12.28 -11.52
CA GLN A 67 2.49 -13.07 -11.04
C GLN A 67 1.60 -12.28 -10.07
N ASP A 68 2.18 -11.55 -9.13
CA ASP A 68 1.44 -10.74 -8.17
C ASP A 68 0.59 -9.67 -8.86
N ILE A 69 1.11 -9.06 -9.93
CA ILE A 69 0.37 -8.10 -10.76
C ILE A 69 -0.84 -8.77 -11.45
N LEU A 70 -0.65 -9.99 -11.96
CA LEU A 70 -1.74 -10.74 -12.58
C LEU A 70 -2.82 -11.11 -11.55
N ASP A 71 -2.42 -11.47 -10.34
CA ASP A 71 -3.34 -11.82 -9.27
C ASP A 71 -4.11 -10.57 -8.79
N ALA A 72 -3.44 -9.44 -8.64
CA ALA A 72 -4.10 -8.16 -8.35
C ALA A 72 -5.13 -7.80 -9.43
N LYS A 73 -4.79 -7.93 -10.72
CA LYS A 73 -5.71 -7.71 -11.85
C LYS A 73 -6.93 -8.63 -11.78
N ARG A 74 -6.73 -9.92 -11.52
CA ARG A 74 -7.82 -10.91 -11.41
C ARG A 74 -8.77 -10.56 -10.27
N VAL A 75 -8.22 -10.16 -9.11
CA VAL A 75 -9.04 -9.73 -7.96
C VAL A 75 -9.81 -8.47 -8.31
N ALA A 76 -9.17 -7.45 -8.86
CA ALA A 76 -9.82 -6.21 -9.25
C ALA A 76 -10.96 -6.45 -10.24
N HIS A 77 -10.75 -7.30 -11.25
CA HIS A 77 -11.79 -7.70 -12.19
C HIS A 77 -12.97 -8.41 -11.50
N LYS A 78 -12.69 -9.35 -10.57
CA LYS A 78 -13.74 -10.05 -9.80
C LYS A 78 -14.55 -9.12 -8.90
N LEU A 79 -13.91 -8.07 -8.37
CA LEU A 79 -14.54 -7.08 -7.51
C LEU A 79 -15.25 -5.98 -8.33
N ASP A 80 -15.10 -5.99 -9.64
CA ASP A 80 -15.59 -4.92 -10.52
C ASP A 80 -15.14 -3.54 -10.02
N ILE A 81 -13.81 -3.36 -9.90
CA ILE A 81 -13.14 -2.11 -9.53
C ILE A 81 -12.10 -1.71 -10.57
N ASP A 82 -11.90 -0.41 -10.73
CA ASP A 82 -10.81 0.09 -11.55
C ASP A 82 -9.46 -0.34 -10.99
N HIS A 83 -8.51 -0.70 -11.88
CA HIS A 83 -7.17 -1.11 -11.46
C HIS A 83 -6.10 -0.48 -12.34
N ARG A 84 -5.11 0.13 -11.71
CA ARG A 84 -3.97 0.76 -12.38
C ARG A 84 -2.66 0.11 -12.00
N ILE A 85 -1.74 0.03 -12.96
CA ILE A 85 -0.37 -0.41 -12.71
C ILE A 85 0.54 0.78 -12.94
N LEU A 86 1.33 1.09 -11.94
CA LEU A 86 2.32 2.15 -11.99
C LEU A 86 3.72 1.54 -12.11
N TYR A 87 4.47 2.04 -13.06
CA TYR A 87 5.81 1.53 -13.40
C TYR A 87 6.86 2.36 -12.66
N TYR A 88 7.43 1.79 -11.59
CA TYR A 88 8.34 2.48 -10.67
C TYR A 88 9.73 1.85 -10.60
N GLN A 89 10.14 1.08 -11.61
CA GLN A 89 11.40 0.34 -11.63
C GLN A 89 12.62 1.26 -11.42
N ASN A 90 12.70 2.38 -12.15
CA ASN A 90 13.82 3.32 -12.03
C ASN A 90 13.86 3.98 -10.65
N LYS A 91 12.73 4.50 -10.17
CA LYS A 91 12.64 5.12 -8.83
C LYS A 91 12.96 4.13 -7.71
N PHE A 92 12.54 2.88 -7.85
CA PHE A 92 12.84 1.84 -6.88
C PHE A 92 14.33 1.49 -6.90
N LYS A 93 14.94 1.42 -8.09
CA LYS A 93 16.39 1.20 -8.21
C LYS A 93 17.16 2.31 -7.51
N GLU A 94 16.92 3.56 -7.86
CA GLU A 94 17.64 4.72 -7.32
C GLU A 94 17.37 4.94 -5.81
N GLY A 95 16.11 4.87 -5.41
CA GLY A 95 15.70 5.20 -4.04
C GLY A 95 15.90 4.07 -3.03
N VAL A 96 15.96 2.81 -3.45
CA VAL A 96 16.03 1.66 -2.55
C VAL A 96 17.25 0.80 -2.83
N ILE A 97 17.46 0.35 -4.08
CA ILE A 97 18.52 -0.62 -4.39
C ILE A 97 19.90 0.04 -4.28
N ASP A 98 20.08 1.20 -4.91
CA ASP A 98 21.38 1.88 -4.91
C ASP A 98 21.74 2.34 -3.48
N ASN A 99 20.77 2.83 -2.71
CA ASN A 99 20.96 3.18 -1.29
C ASN A 99 21.32 1.95 -0.43
N PHE A 100 20.69 0.82 -0.68
CA PHE A 100 21.01 -0.45 0.00
C PHE A 100 22.48 -0.85 -0.23
N VAL A 101 22.94 -0.79 -1.49
CA VAL A 101 24.33 -1.09 -1.84
C VAL A 101 25.30 -0.12 -1.18
N GLU A 102 25.02 1.18 -1.23
CA GLU A 102 25.89 2.20 -0.62
C GLU A 102 26.01 2.01 0.90
N SER A 103 24.90 1.72 1.59
CA SER A 103 24.93 1.50 3.05
C SER A 103 25.81 0.30 3.40
N TYR A 104 25.68 -0.81 2.69
CA TYR A 104 26.57 -1.97 2.91
C TYR A 104 28.04 -1.67 2.65
N LEU A 105 28.36 -0.90 1.60
CA LEU A 105 29.73 -0.47 1.32
C LEU A 105 30.31 0.42 2.42
N LYS A 106 29.46 1.14 3.15
CA LYS A 106 29.84 1.97 4.32
C LYS A 106 29.89 1.17 5.64
N GLY A 107 29.57 -0.13 5.61
CA GLY A 107 29.51 -0.98 6.81
C GLY A 107 28.23 -0.79 7.65
N GLU A 108 27.18 -0.14 7.10
CA GLU A 108 25.90 0.05 7.74
C GLU A 108 24.93 -1.09 7.39
N THR A 109 23.94 -1.33 8.25
CA THR A 109 22.88 -2.31 7.98
C THR A 109 21.60 -1.60 7.54
N PRO A 110 21.31 -1.53 6.23
CA PRO A 110 20.13 -0.85 5.73
C PRO A 110 18.85 -1.67 5.97
N ILE A 111 17.71 -0.98 6.07
CA ILE A 111 16.38 -1.58 6.15
C ILE A 111 15.59 -1.20 4.88
N PRO A 112 15.74 -1.97 3.78
CA PRO A 112 15.16 -1.59 2.48
C PRO A 112 13.64 -1.50 2.50
N CYS A 113 12.94 -2.26 3.36
CA CYS A 113 11.48 -2.18 3.47
C CYS A 113 11.02 -0.83 4.04
N VAL A 114 11.71 -0.27 5.01
CA VAL A 114 11.41 1.07 5.55
C VAL A 114 11.67 2.13 4.48
N GLN A 115 12.81 2.06 3.82
CA GLN A 115 13.16 2.97 2.73
C GLN A 115 12.13 2.92 1.59
N CYS A 116 11.71 1.74 1.18
CA CYS A 116 10.70 1.54 0.15
C CYS A 116 9.35 2.12 0.56
N ASN A 117 8.93 1.92 1.80
CA ASN A 117 7.68 2.50 2.29
C ASN A 117 7.74 4.03 2.25
N GLN A 118 8.83 4.64 2.74
CA GLN A 118 8.98 6.10 2.77
C GLN A 118 9.03 6.75 1.39
N THR A 119 9.88 6.23 0.50
CA THR A 119 10.23 6.93 -0.75
C THR A 119 9.33 6.57 -1.91
N VAL A 120 8.93 5.31 -2.02
CA VAL A 120 8.20 4.80 -3.18
C VAL A 120 6.73 4.53 -2.86
N LYS A 121 6.46 3.74 -1.81
CA LYS A 121 5.08 3.30 -1.58
C LYS A 121 4.19 4.44 -1.08
N PHE A 122 4.53 5.06 0.06
CA PHE A 122 3.61 6.05 0.63
C PHE A 122 3.66 7.39 -0.09
N LYS A 123 4.85 7.91 -0.36
CA LYS A 123 4.99 9.21 -1.02
C LYS A 123 4.34 9.22 -2.40
N ASP A 124 4.73 8.28 -3.25
CA ASP A 124 4.28 8.27 -4.64
C ASP A 124 2.82 7.79 -4.78
N LEU A 125 2.41 6.76 -4.00
CA LEU A 125 1.00 6.34 -3.98
C LEU A 125 0.08 7.43 -3.43
N PHE A 126 0.54 8.20 -2.46
CA PHE A 126 -0.23 9.32 -1.93
C PHE A 126 -0.42 10.42 -2.97
N MET A 127 0.62 10.74 -3.75
CA MET A 127 0.51 11.69 -4.83
C MET A 127 -0.45 11.20 -5.92
N GLU A 128 -0.34 9.94 -6.32
CA GLU A 128 -1.27 9.34 -7.29
C GLU A 128 -2.72 9.33 -6.77
N ALA A 129 -2.93 8.98 -5.51
CA ALA A 129 -4.26 9.04 -4.89
C ALA A 129 -4.84 10.47 -4.92
N LYS A 130 -3.99 11.46 -4.69
CA LYS A 130 -4.35 12.89 -4.77
C LYS A 130 -4.75 13.31 -6.19
N ASP A 131 -3.98 12.87 -7.20
CA ASP A 131 -4.25 13.16 -8.62
C ASP A 131 -5.57 12.50 -9.06
N LEU A 132 -5.90 11.34 -8.49
CA LEU A 132 -7.18 10.66 -8.66
C LEU A 132 -8.32 11.29 -7.85
N LYS A 133 -8.06 12.35 -7.09
CA LYS A 133 -9.01 13.00 -6.18
C LYS A 133 -9.63 12.01 -5.19
N ALA A 134 -8.83 11.03 -4.75
CA ALA A 134 -9.25 10.08 -3.73
C ALA A 134 -9.28 10.75 -2.35
N ASP A 135 -10.23 10.32 -1.55
CA ASP A 135 -10.44 10.81 -0.18
C ASP A 135 -9.52 10.07 0.82
N ALA A 136 -9.07 8.85 0.48
CA ALA A 136 -8.17 8.06 1.30
C ALA A 136 -7.28 7.12 0.46
N LEU A 137 -6.05 6.87 0.97
CA LEU A 137 -5.16 5.80 0.55
C LEU A 137 -5.19 4.69 1.60
N ILE A 138 -5.47 3.47 1.19
CA ILE A 138 -5.65 2.30 2.06
C ILE A 138 -4.63 1.22 1.70
N THR A 139 -4.07 0.60 2.71
CA THR A 139 -3.10 -0.50 2.56
C THR A 139 -3.50 -1.69 3.42
N GLY A 140 -2.98 -2.87 3.09
CA GLY A 140 -3.22 -4.11 3.84
C GLY A 140 -2.18 -4.38 4.94
N HIS A 141 -1.61 -3.35 5.56
CA HIS A 141 -0.64 -3.54 6.64
C HIS A 141 -1.31 -3.87 7.97
N TYR A 142 -0.68 -4.77 8.72
CA TYR A 142 -1.13 -5.17 10.06
C TYR A 142 -0.60 -4.20 11.12
N VAL A 143 -1.42 -3.22 11.45
CA VAL A 143 -1.20 -2.26 12.54
C VAL A 143 -2.56 -1.87 13.13
N ARG A 144 -2.57 -1.23 14.30
CA ARG A 144 -3.77 -0.60 14.84
C ARG A 144 -3.59 0.92 14.85
N SER A 145 -4.65 1.63 14.50
CA SER A 145 -4.76 3.07 14.70
C SER A 145 -5.82 3.33 15.76
N ILE A 146 -5.44 4.04 16.82
CA ILE A 146 -6.32 4.35 17.95
C ILE A 146 -6.41 5.88 18.08
N PHE A 147 -7.63 6.41 18.08
CA PHE A 147 -7.87 7.83 18.30
C PHE A 147 -7.91 8.12 19.80
N ASP A 148 -7.03 8.99 20.30
CA ASP A 148 -6.92 9.35 21.72
C ASP A 148 -7.84 10.53 22.13
N GLY A 149 -8.68 10.99 21.21
CA GLY A 149 -9.52 12.19 21.38
C GLY A 149 -8.92 13.46 20.75
N LYS A 150 -7.65 13.44 20.33
CA LYS A 150 -6.95 14.56 19.67
C LYS A 150 -6.31 14.16 18.36
N LYS A 151 -5.64 13.01 18.34
CA LYS A 151 -4.90 12.49 17.18
C LYS A 151 -5.06 10.98 17.06
N ASN A 152 -4.77 10.46 15.89
CA ASN A 152 -4.61 9.02 15.71
C ASN A 152 -3.17 8.62 16.07
N GLU A 153 -3.03 7.59 16.88
CA GLU A 153 -1.76 7.00 17.23
C GLU A 153 -1.65 5.59 16.65
N MET A 154 -0.45 5.26 16.14
CA MET A 154 -0.18 3.94 15.61
C MET A 154 0.30 3.02 16.73
N TYR A 155 -0.33 1.85 16.81
CA TYR A 155 0.00 0.79 17.76
C TYR A 155 0.36 -0.49 17.01
N ARG A 156 1.06 -1.39 17.69
CA ARG A 156 1.34 -2.73 17.20
C ARG A 156 0.03 -3.46 16.86
N ALA A 157 0.11 -4.35 15.85
CA ALA A 157 -0.99 -5.21 15.50
C ALA A 157 -1.48 -6.04 16.70
N GLU A 158 -2.75 -6.45 16.69
CA GLU A 158 -3.31 -7.34 17.70
C GLU A 158 -2.62 -8.71 17.65
N ASP A 159 -2.44 -9.28 16.47
CA ASP A 159 -1.57 -10.42 16.25
C ASP A 159 -0.11 -9.97 16.15
N HIS A 160 0.62 -10.13 17.25
CA HIS A 160 2.03 -9.72 17.35
C HIS A 160 2.95 -10.48 16.39
N ASN A 161 2.56 -11.67 15.91
CA ASN A 161 3.34 -12.43 14.94
C ASN A 161 3.23 -11.86 13.53
N ARG A 162 2.22 -11.03 13.28
CA ARG A 162 1.98 -10.36 12.00
C ARG A 162 2.20 -8.85 12.05
N ASP A 163 2.71 -8.34 13.17
CA ASP A 163 2.91 -6.91 13.36
C ASP A 163 3.85 -6.31 12.32
N GLN A 164 3.41 -5.25 11.66
CA GLN A 164 4.15 -4.51 10.64
C GLN A 164 4.43 -3.05 11.03
N SER A 165 4.14 -2.67 12.27
CA SER A 165 4.35 -1.30 12.76
C SER A 165 5.80 -0.86 12.64
N TYR A 166 6.76 -1.78 12.79
CA TYR A 166 8.19 -1.49 12.63
C TYR A 166 8.54 -0.96 11.23
N PHE A 167 7.87 -1.43 10.20
CA PHE A 167 8.15 -0.98 8.82
C PHE A 167 7.45 0.34 8.47
N LEU A 168 6.58 0.83 9.36
CA LEU A 168 5.75 2.02 9.16
C LEU A 168 6.09 3.17 10.10
N PHE A 169 7.06 3.00 11.02
CA PHE A 169 7.35 4.00 12.06
C PHE A 169 7.75 5.37 11.49
N ASN A 170 8.13 5.43 10.26
CA ASN A 170 8.66 6.63 9.61
C ASN A 170 7.81 7.05 8.38
N THR A 171 6.53 6.69 8.35
CA THR A 171 5.58 7.04 7.28
C THR A 171 4.61 8.13 7.72
#